data_321c6a8520aa923e04c6078325f4825b
#
_entry.id   321c6a8520aa923e04c6078325f4825b
#
_cell.length_a   1.000
_cell.length_b   1.000
_cell.length_c   1.000
_cell.angle_alpha   90.00
_cell.angle_beta   90.00
_cell.angle_gamma   90.00
#
_symmetry.space_group_name_H-M   'P 1'
#
loop_
_entity.id
_entity.type
_entity.pdbx_description
1 polymer ?
#
loop_
_entity_poly.entity_id
_entity_poly.type
_entity_poly.pdbx_seq_one_letter_code
_entity_poly.pdbx_strand_id
1 'polypeptide(L)'
;MKFIGIIPARYASTRFPGKPLAMLGGKPVILHVYEKVAAVLEEAYVATDDERIFNAVEAFGGKAVMTRTDHKSGTDRIEEALSLIHI
;
A
#
# COMPACT_ATOMS: atom_id res chain seq x y z
N MET A 1 -15.00 17.71 3.72
CA MET A 1 -14.92 16.24 3.81
C MET A 1 -13.53 15.77 3.45
N LYS A 2 -12.99 14.87 4.24
CA LYS A 2 -11.65 14.37 4.03
C LYS A 2 -11.68 13.07 3.22
N PHE A 3 -10.91 13.01 2.15
CA PHE A 3 -10.79 11.81 1.34
C PHE A 3 -9.48 11.10 1.66
N ILE A 4 -9.56 9.79 1.81
CA ILE A 4 -8.41 8.95 2.14
C ILE A 4 -8.28 7.89 1.07
N GLY A 5 -7.07 7.76 0.50
CA GLY A 5 -6.77 6.74 -0.47
C GLY A 5 -6.11 5.54 0.20
N ILE A 6 -6.60 4.35 -0.08
CA ILE A 6 -5.99 3.12 0.42
C ILE A 6 -5.58 2.26 -0.76
N ILE A 7 -4.31 1.94 -0.82
CA ILE A 7 -3.71 1.21 -1.94
C ILE A 7 -3.35 -0.19 -1.45
N PRO A 8 -4.13 -1.22 -1.79
CA PRO A 8 -3.76 -2.58 -1.40
C PRO A 8 -2.54 -3.04 -2.21
N ALA A 9 -1.58 -3.65 -1.54
CA ALA A 9 -0.37 -4.13 -2.20
C ALA A 9 0.02 -5.49 -1.63
N ARG A 10 0.23 -6.46 -2.50
CA ARG A 10 0.63 -7.81 -2.12
C ARG A 10 1.96 -8.14 -2.78
N TYR A 11 2.83 -8.81 -2.04
CA TYR A 11 4.07 -9.29 -2.61
C TYR A 11 3.83 -10.47 -3.55
N ALA A 12 3.05 -11.43 -3.07
CA ALA A 12 2.75 -12.63 -3.85
C ALA A 12 1.60 -12.35 -4.80
N SER A 13 1.90 -12.05 -6.05
CA SER A 13 0.90 -11.98 -7.10
C SER A 13 1.10 -13.18 -8.02
N THR A 14 0.02 -13.64 -8.66
CA THR A 14 0.06 -14.83 -9.48
C THR A 14 0.99 -14.72 -10.68
N ARG A 15 1.22 -13.50 -11.16
CA ARG A 15 2.04 -13.28 -12.35
C ARG A 15 3.41 -12.71 -12.06
N PHE A 16 3.51 -11.84 -11.07
CA PHE A 16 4.72 -11.08 -10.82
C PHE A 16 4.95 -10.93 -9.33
N PRO A 17 5.50 -11.96 -8.69
CA PRO A 17 5.85 -11.84 -7.27
C PRO A 17 6.82 -10.68 -7.07
N GLY A 18 6.54 -9.86 -6.06
CA GLY A 18 7.42 -8.75 -5.75
C GLY A 18 7.28 -7.54 -6.65
N LYS A 19 6.30 -7.52 -7.55
CA LYS A 19 6.11 -6.38 -8.46
C LYS A 19 6.04 -5.02 -7.75
N PRO A 20 5.36 -4.88 -6.60
CA PRO A 20 5.33 -3.58 -5.92
C PRO A 20 6.71 -3.08 -5.51
N LEU A 21 7.68 -3.98 -5.34
CA LEU A 21 9.04 -3.63 -4.96
C LEU A 21 10.00 -3.52 -6.14
N ALA A 22 9.54 -3.82 -7.35
CA ALA A 22 10.36 -3.68 -8.55
C ALA A 22 10.75 -2.20 -8.72
N MET A 23 12.01 -1.97 -9.01
CA MET A 23 12.50 -0.60 -9.15
C MET A 23 12.16 -0.02 -10.51
N LEU A 24 11.70 1.21 -10.51
CA LEU A 24 11.38 1.96 -11.72
C LEU A 24 11.83 3.40 -11.51
N GLY A 25 12.84 3.81 -12.24
CA GLY A 25 13.37 5.16 -12.12
C GLY A 25 13.93 5.48 -10.75
N GLY A 26 14.58 4.51 -10.11
CA GLY A 26 15.23 4.72 -8.81
C GLY A 26 14.30 4.56 -7.61
N LYS A 27 13.08 4.11 -7.81
CA LYS A 27 12.09 4.02 -6.75
C LYS A 27 11.14 2.83 -6.99
N PRO A 28 10.70 2.12 -5.94
CA PRO A 28 9.78 0.98 -6.12
C PRO A 28 8.46 1.38 -6.79
N VAL A 29 7.90 0.47 -7.57
CA VAL A 29 6.64 0.71 -8.28
C VAL A 29 5.54 1.18 -7.33
N ILE A 30 5.45 0.60 -6.13
CA ILE A 30 4.41 0.97 -5.17
C ILE A 30 4.49 2.45 -4.79
N LEU A 31 5.68 3.01 -4.75
CA LEU A 31 5.86 4.42 -4.42
C LEU A 31 5.38 5.34 -5.54
N HIS A 32 5.51 4.90 -6.80
CA HIS A 32 4.96 5.68 -7.91
C HIS A 32 3.44 5.76 -7.80
N VAL A 33 2.78 4.64 -7.47
CA VAL A 33 1.33 4.63 -7.27
C VAL A 33 0.95 5.47 -6.06
N TYR A 34 1.67 5.29 -4.96
CA TYR A 34 1.40 6.03 -3.72
C TYR A 34 1.47 7.54 -3.96
N GLU A 35 2.51 8.00 -4.65
CA GLU A 35 2.70 9.43 -4.88
C GLU A 35 1.59 10.03 -5.73
N LYS A 36 1.08 9.29 -6.71
CA LYS A 36 -0.02 9.77 -7.53
C LYS A 36 -1.29 9.94 -6.71
N VAL A 37 -1.57 9.00 -5.82
CA VAL A 37 -2.75 9.07 -4.96
C VAL A 37 -2.59 10.19 -3.93
N ALA A 38 -1.41 10.29 -3.32
CA ALA A 38 -1.15 11.31 -2.31
C ALA A 38 -1.17 12.73 -2.88
N ALA A 39 -0.90 12.90 -4.17
CA ALA A 39 -0.96 14.20 -4.81
C ALA A 39 -2.40 14.69 -5.00
N VAL A 40 -3.36 13.78 -5.03
CA VAL A 40 -4.76 14.10 -5.29
C VAL A 40 -5.60 14.12 -4.02
N LEU A 41 -5.28 13.23 -3.08
CA LEU A 41 -6.07 13.06 -1.85
C LEU A 41 -5.31 13.60 -0.65
N GLU A 42 -6.05 13.98 0.40
CA GLU A 42 -5.44 14.54 1.60
C GLU A 42 -4.55 13.55 2.33
N GLU A 43 -4.95 12.27 2.33
CA GLU A 43 -4.15 11.21 2.93
C GLU A 43 -4.14 9.99 2.04
N ALA A 44 -3.04 9.25 2.05
CA ALA A 44 -2.92 8.00 1.32
C ALA A 44 -2.14 7.00 2.18
N TYR A 45 -2.56 5.73 2.12
CA TYR A 45 -1.92 4.65 2.87
C TYR A 45 -1.77 3.45 1.96
N VAL A 46 -0.67 2.73 2.13
CA VAL A 46 -0.47 1.43 1.47
C VAL A 46 -0.86 0.35 2.47
N ALA A 47 -1.83 -0.47 2.13
CA ALA A 47 -2.27 -1.59 2.97
C ALA A 47 -1.63 -2.86 2.45
N THR A 48 -0.75 -3.46 3.24
CA THR A 48 0.00 -4.64 2.80
C THR A 48 0.15 -5.64 3.93
N ASP A 49 0.33 -6.91 3.58
CA ASP A 49 0.64 -7.97 4.52
C ASP A 49 2.12 -8.35 4.47
N ASP A 50 2.91 -7.66 3.69
CA ASP A 50 4.32 -7.99 3.49
C ASP A 50 5.21 -6.91 4.11
N GLU A 51 6.08 -7.36 5.01
CA GLU A 51 6.96 -6.46 5.73
C GLU A 51 7.92 -5.72 4.81
N ARG A 52 8.34 -6.34 3.71
CA ARG A 52 9.25 -5.70 2.77
C ARG A 52 8.59 -4.52 2.07
N ILE A 53 7.31 -4.66 1.72
CA ILE A 53 6.55 -3.57 1.11
C ILE A 53 6.32 -2.47 2.14
N PHE A 54 5.94 -2.85 3.36
CA PHE A 54 5.74 -1.89 4.45
C PHE A 54 6.99 -1.06 4.66
N ASN A 55 8.14 -1.72 4.80
CA ASN A 55 9.40 -1.05 5.06
C ASN A 55 9.83 -0.15 3.89
N ALA A 56 9.60 -0.59 2.66
CA ALA A 56 9.94 0.21 1.49
C ALA A 56 9.13 1.51 1.42
N VAL A 57 7.83 1.43 1.71
CA VAL A 57 6.96 2.61 1.73
C VAL A 57 7.41 3.58 2.81
N GLU A 58 7.69 3.08 4.00
CA GLU A 58 8.12 3.93 5.11
C GLU A 58 9.49 4.56 4.84
N ALA A 59 10.39 3.82 4.20
CA ALA A 59 11.73 4.33 3.90
C ALA A 59 11.70 5.52 2.94
N PHE A 60 10.70 5.58 2.07
CA PHE A 60 10.54 6.70 1.13
C PHE A 60 9.59 7.78 1.66
N GLY A 61 9.25 7.73 2.93
CA GLY A 61 8.43 8.76 3.56
C GLY A 61 6.93 8.58 3.37
N GLY A 62 6.50 7.42 2.85
CA GLY A 62 5.08 7.14 2.70
C GLY A 62 4.47 6.57 3.96
N LYS A 63 3.16 6.40 3.95
CA LYS A 63 2.41 5.80 5.06
C LYS A 63 1.93 4.41 4.68
N ALA A 64 2.15 3.44 5.55
CA ALA A 64 1.75 2.07 5.31
C ALA A 64 1.05 1.48 6.53
N VAL A 65 0.17 0.51 6.28
CA VAL A 65 -0.57 -0.21 7.31
C VAL A 65 -0.39 -1.70 7.08
N MET A 66 -0.01 -2.43 8.12
CA MET A 66 0.09 -3.89 8.03
C MET A 66 -1.28 -4.52 8.20
N THR A 67 -1.65 -5.37 7.26
CA THR A 67 -2.91 -6.08 7.28
C THR A 67 -2.65 -7.59 7.38
N ARG A 68 -3.70 -8.35 7.63
CA ARG A 68 -3.59 -9.80 7.77
C ARG A 68 -3.28 -10.44 6.42
N THR A 69 -2.59 -11.59 6.47
CA THR A 69 -2.20 -12.31 5.26
C THR A 69 -3.33 -13.17 4.67
N ASP A 70 -4.38 -13.43 5.46
CA ASP A 70 -5.45 -14.34 5.06
C ASP A 70 -6.62 -13.68 4.33
N HIS A 71 -6.44 -12.43 3.91
CA HIS A 71 -7.47 -11.76 3.13
C HIS A 71 -7.58 -12.39 1.73
N LYS A 72 -8.82 -12.61 1.31
CA LYS A 72 -9.10 -13.22 0.01
C LYS A 72 -9.16 -12.20 -1.12
N SER A 73 -9.38 -10.93 -0.78
CA SER A 73 -9.53 -9.88 -1.78
C SER A 73 -8.93 -8.57 -1.29
N GLY A 74 -8.73 -7.63 -2.22
CA GLY A 74 -8.29 -6.29 -1.86
C GLY A 74 -9.32 -5.53 -1.03
N THR A 75 -10.61 -5.83 -1.22
CA THR A 75 -11.67 -5.19 -0.46
C THR A 75 -11.58 -5.52 1.03
N ASP A 76 -11.35 -6.80 1.36
CA ASP A 76 -11.18 -7.21 2.76
C ASP A 76 -10.00 -6.50 3.41
N ARG A 77 -8.90 -6.37 2.68
CA ARG A 77 -7.71 -5.70 3.15
C ARG A 77 -7.96 -4.21 3.40
N ILE A 78 -8.73 -3.58 2.51
CA ILE A 78 -9.07 -2.17 2.66
C ILE A 78 -9.93 -1.95 3.90
N GLU A 79 -10.88 -2.85 4.17
CA GLU A 79 -11.72 -2.75 5.36
C GLU A 79 -10.89 -2.83 6.64
N GLU A 80 -9.95 -3.77 6.70
CA GLU A 80 -9.08 -3.87 7.87
C GLU A 80 -8.21 -2.62 8.01
N ALA A 81 -7.67 -2.12 6.91
CA ALA A 81 -6.82 -0.93 6.94
C ALA A 81 -7.60 0.28 7.47
N LEU A 82 -8.85 0.45 7.06
CA LEU A 82 -9.69 1.53 7.54
C LEU A 82 -9.89 1.45 9.05
N SER A 83 -10.09 0.25 9.58
CA SER A 83 -10.28 0.11 11.02
C SER A 83 -9.01 0.43 11.79
N LEU A 84 -7.83 0.13 11.23
CA LEU A 84 -6.56 0.41 11.88
C LEU A 84 -6.19 1.89 11.85
N ILE A 85 -6.68 2.62 10.88
CA ILE A 85 -6.39 4.05 10.73
C ILE A 85 -7.24 4.92 11.66
N HIS A 86 -8.31 4.39 12.20
CA HIS A 86 -9.20 5.10 13.12
C HIS A 86 -9.80 6.37 12.51
N ILE A 87 -10.48 6.20 11.42
CA ILE A 87 -11.13 7.31 10.72
C ILE A 87 -12.50 7.59 11.33
#